data_335c493d6be31a4fc0a46bbb470fa113
#
_entry.id   335c493d6be31a4fc0a46bbb470fa113
#
_cell.length_a   1.000
_cell.length_b   1.000
_cell.length_c   1.000
_cell.angle_alpha   90.00
_cell.angle_beta   90.00
_cell.angle_gamma   90.00
#
_symmetry.space_group_name_H-M   'P 1'
#
loop_
_entity.id
_entity.type
_entity.pdbx_description
1 polymer ?
#
loop_
_entity_poly.entity_id
_entity_poly.type
_entity_poly.pdbx_seq_one_letter_code
_entity_poly.pdbx_strand_id
1 'polypeptide(L)'
;MSEVLLKIRDLQIDYKTDLETVHAVNGVSLTLNKGETLGLVGETGAGKTTTALSIMGLLPERTARTNRGSIRFDEQDILAIRDKDGTAVSEEDYIAAHMPETSEGETLEAPAVEVPAPAYLSNRQLQAIRGEKISMIFQDPMTALNPVLTVGDQILEALLMHNEGHTRAELEARVEEVLEMVGIMASRKKDYPHQFSGGMKQRVVIAMALACDPMLLIADEPTTALDVTIQAQVLAMMMELKKKLNTAMIMITHDLGIVAQTCDLVAVMYAGE
;
A
#
# COMPACT_ATOMS: atom_id res chain seq x y z
N MET A 1 22.25 -7.77 7.61
CA MET A 1 21.70 -7.38 6.28
C MET A 1 20.24 -7.05 6.51
N SER A 2 19.78 -5.90 6.05
CA SER A 2 18.36 -5.53 6.15
C SER A 2 17.52 -6.50 5.30
N GLU A 3 16.42 -6.98 5.86
CA GLU A 3 15.53 -7.94 5.18
C GLU A 3 14.55 -7.17 4.30
N VAL A 4 14.48 -7.52 3.01
CA VAL A 4 13.58 -6.88 2.03
C VAL A 4 12.14 -7.26 2.36
N LEU A 5 11.29 -6.25 2.55
CA LEU A 5 9.85 -6.42 2.78
C LEU A 5 9.04 -6.26 1.51
N LEU A 6 9.30 -5.21 0.74
CA LEU A 6 8.59 -4.93 -0.50
C LEU A 6 9.59 -4.75 -1.65
N LYS A 7 9.30 -5.38 -2.78
CA LYS A 7 10.07 -5.23 -4.01
C LYS A 7 9.14 -5.06 -5.19
N ILE A 8 9.26 -3.94 -5.86
CA ILE A 8 8.60 -3.65 -7.14
C ILE A 8 9.67 -3.66 -8.22
N ARG A 9 9.38 -4.28 -9.36
CA ARG A 9 10.27 -4.33 -10.52
C ARG A 9 9.51 -3.96 -11.78
N ASP A 10 10.03 -2.99 -12.51
CA ASP A 10 9.61 -2.57 -13.85
C ASP A 10 8.08 -2.44 -14.01
N LEU A 11 7.43 -1.83 -13.02
CA LEU A 11 5.98 -1.71 -12.95
C LEU A 11 5.48 -0.71 -13.99
N GLN A 12 4.56 -1.16 -14.86
CA GLN A 12 3.93 -0.34 -15.88
C GLN A 12 2.41 -0.44 -15.77
N ILE A 13 1.76 0.72 -15.59
CA ILE A 13 0.30 0.81 -15.40
C ILE A 13 -0.25 1.92 -16.29
N ASP A 14 -1.26 1.57 -17.08
CA ASP A 14 -2.02 2.47 -17.90
C ASP A 14 -3.45 2.63 -17.40
N TYR A 15 -3.99 3.84 -17.53
CA TYR A 15 -5.43 4.09 -17.42
C TYR A 15 -6.01 4.29 -18.81
N LYS A 16 -6.91 3.40 -19.20
CA LYS A 16 -7.62 3.47 -20.47
C LYS A 16 -8.98 4.12 -20.27
N THR A 17 -9.17 5.27 -20.89
CA THR A 17 -10.46 5.99 -20.96
C THR A 17 -11.04 5.86 -22.35
N ASP A 18 -12.27 6.33 -22.57
CA ASP A 18 -12.90 6.35 -23.90
C ASP A 18 -12.20 7.31 -24.89
N LEU A 19 -11.41 8.25 -24.37
CA LEU A 19 -10.76 9.30 -25.17
C LEU A 19 -9.27 9.02 -25.40
N GLU A 20 -8.58 8.50 -24.37
CA GLU A 20 -7.12 8.37 -24.40
C GLU A 20 -6.64 7.26 -23.47
N THR A 21 -5.37 6.86 -23.65
CA THR A 21 -4.65 6.01 -22.70
C THR A 21 -3.61 6.88 -21.96
N VAL A 22 -3.70 6.90 -20.63
CA VAL A 22 -2.76 7.63 -19.78
C VAL A 22 -1.76 6.65 -19.21
N HIS A 23 -0.48 6.82 -19.50
CA HIS A 23 0.62 6.05 -18.94
C HIS A 23 0.94 6.58 -17.54
N ALA A 24 0.33 5.98 -16.52
CA ALA A 24 0.39 6.48 -15.15
C ALA A 24 1.64 6.04 -14.39
N VAL A 25 2.18 4.86 -14.73
CA VAL A 25 3.43 4.32 -14.17
C VAL A 25 4.21 3.65 -15.30
N ASN A 26 5.49 4.02 -15.46
CA ASN A 26 6.32 3.69 -16.63
C ASN A 26 7.67 3.07 -16.21
N GLY A 27 7.68 1.81 -15.74
CA GLY A 27 8.92 1.09 -15.42
C GLY A 27 9.45 1.35 -14.01
N VAL A 28 8.59 1.70 -13.06
CA VAL A 28 9.00 1.97 -11.69
C VAL A 28 9.53 0.72 -11.00
N SER A 29 10.74 0.86 -10.42
CA SER A 29 11.36 -0.18 -9.60
C SER A 29 11.76 0.41 -8.26
N LEU A 30 11.35 -0.24 -7.17
CA LEU A 30 11.72 0.19 -5.81
C LEU A 30 11.83 -1.00 -4.86
N THR A 31 12.61 -0.81 -3.82
CA THR A 31 12.80 -1.80 -2.75
C THR A 31 12.68 -1.10 -1.40
N LEU A 32 11.95 -1.74 -0.47
CA LEU A 32 11.78 -1.27 0.90
C LEU A 32 12.10 -2.43 1.85
N ASN A 33 12.97 -2.17 2.84
CA ASN A 33 13.29 -3.14 3.87
C ASN A 33 12.34 -3.05 5.07
N LYS A 34 12.32 -4.10 5.89
CA LYS A 34 11.56 -4.11 7.15
C LYS A 34 11.96 -2.94 8.04
N GLY A 35 10.99 -2.26 8.60
CA GLY A 35 11.18 -1.14 9.50
C GLY A 35 11.69 0.17 8.86
N GLU A 36 11.99 0.22 7.56
CA GLU A 36 12.39 1.45 6.85
C GLU A 36 11.19 2.33 6.47
N THR A 37 11.45 3.62 6.25
CA THR A 37 10.50 4.57 5.67
C THR A 37 11.00 5.05 4.32
N LEU A 38 10.21 4.82 3.27
CA LEU A 38 10.42 5.34 1.93
C LEU A 38 9.52 6.55 1.70
N GLY A 39 10.09 7.71 1.43
CA GLY A 39 9.38 8.87 0.90
C GLY A 39 9.18 8.74 -0.61
N LEU A 40 7.93 8.72 -1.05
CA LEU A 40 7.58 8.75 -2.47
C LEU A 40 7.08 10.14 -2.82
N VAL A 41 7.92 10.93 -3.50
CA VAL A 41 7.67 12.34 -3.78
C VAL A 41 7.49 12.59 -5.28
N GLY A 42 6.83 13.67 -5.64
CA GLY A 42 6.60 14.06 -7.03
C GLY A 42 5.37 14.93 -7.17
N GLU A 43 5.18 15.50 -8.36
CA GLU A 43 4.03 16.34 -8.67
C GLU A 43 2.70 15.56 -8.64
N THR A 44 1.60 16.28 -8.56
CA THR A 44 0.26 15.67 -8.70
C THR A 44 0.14 15.03 -10.09
N GLY A 45 -0.35 13.79 -10.13
CA GLY A 45 -0.40 13.03 -11.38
C GLY A 45 0.88 12.25 -11.74
N ALA A 46 1.97 12.34 -10.95
CA ALA A 46 3.21 11.62 -11.22
C ALA A 46 3.14 10.08 -11.00
N GLY A 47 1.99 9.51 -10.66
CA GLY A 47 1.83 8.05 -10.50
C GLY A 47 1.98 7.52 -9.06
N LYS A 48 2.25 8.37 -8.06
CA LYS A 48 2.49 7.96 -6.66
C LYS A 48 1.35 7.13 -6.06
N THR A 49 0.13 7.68 -6.06
CA THR A 49 -1.07 6.99 -5.57
C THR A 49 -1.38 5.73 -6.39
N THR A 50 -1.16 5.78 -7.72
CA THR A 50 -1.31 4.60 -8.59
C THR A 50 -0.36 3.47 -8.18
N THR A 51 0.90 3.80 -7.89
CA THR A 51 1.88 2.84 -7.38
C THR A 51 1.45 2.28 -6.03
N ALA A 52 0.97 3.10 -5.10
CA ALA A 52 0.45 2.67 -3.80
C ALA A 52 -0.76 1.74 -3.95
N LEU A 53 -1.74 2.11 -4.77
CA LEU A 53 -2.92 1.28 -5.04
C LEU A 53 -2.56 -0.05 -5.70
N SER A 54 -1.51 -0.08 -6.53
CA SER A 54 -1.03 -1.32 -7.14
C SER A 54 -0.48 -2.31 -6.11
N ILE A 55 0.24 -1.83 -5.09
CA ILE A 55 0.73 -2.66 -3.98
C ILE A 55 -0.45 -3.31 -3.25
N MET A 56 -1.54 -2.57 -3.07
CA MET A 56 -2.76 -3.04 -2.44
C MET A 56 -3.64 -3.91 -3.36
N GLY A 57 -3.36 -3.96 -4.67
CA GLY A 57 -4.26 -4.58 -5.65
C GLY A 57 -5.63 -3.88 -5.71
N LEU A 58 -5.65 -2.55 -5.53
CA LEU A 58 -6.87 -1.72 -5.50
C LEU A 58 -7.03 -0.85 -6.74
N LEU A 59 -6.31 -1.15 -7.81
CA LEU A 59 -6.50 -0.45 -9.07
C LEU A 59 -7.92 -0.67 -9.63
N PRO A 60 -8.56 0.36 -10.22
CA PRO A 60 -9.89 0.22 -10.79
C PRO A 60 -9.88 -0.73 -12.00
N GLU A 61 -10.51 -1.89 -11.86
CA GLU A 61 -10.50 -3.01 -12.83
C GLU A 61 -10.97 -2.61 -14.25
N ARG A 62 -11.86 -1.62 -14.35
CA ARG A 62 -12.43 -1.22 -15.65
C ARG A 62 -11.47 -0.37 -16.49
N THR A 63 -10.70 0.47 -15.84
CA THR A 63 -9.87 1.47 -16.51
C THR A 63 -8.37 1.20 -16.39
N ALA A 64 -7.91 0.64 -15.28
CA ALA A 64 -6.50 0.34 -15.09
C ALA A 64 -6.08 -0.96 -15.77
N ARG A 65 -4.89 -0.96 -16.35
CA ARG A 65 -4.23 -2.13 -16.91
C ARG A 65 -2.78 -2.16 -16.44
N THR A 66 -2.39 -3.26 -15.85
CA THR A 66 -0.97 -3.51 -15.55
C THR A 66 -0.37 -4.25 -16.73
N ASN A 67 0.51 -3.57 -17.47
CA ASN A 67 1.08 -4.10 -18.71
C ASN A 67 2.32 -4.94 -18.43
N ARG A 68 3.12 -4.55 -17.43
CA ARG A 68 4.40 -5.18 -17.09
C ARG A 68 4.73 -5.01 -15.62
N GLY A 69 5.68 -5.82 -15.15
CA GLY A 69 6.30 -5.71 -13.84
C GLY A 69 5.81 -6.73 -12.82
N SER A 70 6.41 -6.67 -11.64
CA SER A 70 6.06 -7.53 -10.52
C SER A 70 6.08 -6.78 -9.20
N ILE A 71 5.27 -7.24 -8.25
CA ILE A 71 5.22 -6.75 -6.87
C ILE A 71 5.33 -7.96 -5.95
N ARG A 72 6.41 -8.00 -5.17
CA ARG A 72 6.62 -9.00 -4.14
C ARG A 72 6.63 -8.33 -2.77
N PHE A 73 5.82 -8.85 -1.88
CA PHE A 73 5.71 -8.42 -0.50
C PHE A 73 6.02 -9.58 0.43
N ASP A 74 7.02 -9.41 1.29
CA ASP A 74 7.57 -10.46 2.13
C ASP A 74 8.01 -11.65 1.24
N GLU A 75 7.44 -12.82 1.41
CA GLU A 75 7.71 -13.99 0.56
C GLU A 75 6.63 -14.23 -0.50
N GLN A 76 5.66 -13.32 -0.67
CA GLN A 76 4.49 -13.50 -1.51
C GLN A 76 4.49 -12.58 -2.73
N ASP A 77 4.31 -13.15 -3.92
CA ASP A 77 4.16 -12.41 -5.18
C ASP A 77 2.72 -11.93 -5.33
N ILE A 78 2.49 -10.65 -4.98
CA ILE A 78 1.17 -9.98 -5.10
C ILE A 78 0.76 -9.82 -6.55
N LEU A 79 1.71 -9.38 -7.39
CA LEU A 79 1.56 -9.20 -8.83
C LEU A 79 2.73 -9.89 -9.53
N ALA A 80 2.46 -10.81 -10.45
CA ALA A 80 3.48 -11.51 -11.22
C ALA A 80 2.92 -12.08 -12.52
N ILE A 81 3.79 -12.39 -13.49
CA ILE A 81 3.49 -13.31 -14.58
C ILE A 81 3.27 -14.68 -13.96
N ARG A 82 2.23 -15.40 -14.39
CA ARG A 82 1.93 -16.72 -13.87
C ARG A 82 1.90 -17.73 -15.00
N ASP A 83 2.49 -18.90 -14.75
CA ASP A 83 2.40 -20.04 -15.65
C ASP A 83 1.00 -20.69 -15.65
N LYS A 84 0.84 -21.78 -16.40
CA LYS A 84 -0.42 -22.52 -16.51
C LYS A 84 -0.92 -23.10 -15.18
N ASP A 85 0.00 -23.35 -14.25
CA ASP A 85 -0.29 -23.91 -12.92
C ASP A 85 -0.54 -22.80 -11.89
N GLY A 86 -0.42 -21.52 -12.31
CA GLY A 86 -0.62 -20.33 -11.46
C GLY A 86 0.62 -19.96 -10.65
N THR A 87 1.76 -20.58 -10.88
CA THR A 87 3.03 -20.27 -10.22
C THR A 87 3.60 -18.97 -10.78
N ALA A 88 4.09 -18.09 -9.90
CA ALA A 88 4.75 -16.87 -10.31
C ALA A 88 6.11 -17.18 -10.96
N VAL A 89 6.33 -16.61 -12.13
CA VAL A 89 7.57 -16.79 -12.90
C VAL A 89 8.12 -15.43 -13.36
N SER A 90 9.42 -15.35 -13.61
CA SER A 90 10.01 -14.18 -14.25
C SER A 90 9.66 -14.13 -15.74
N GLU A 91 9.73 -12.94 -16.35
CA GLU A 91 9.54 -12.79 -17.79
C GLU A 91 10.58 -13.62 -18.58
N GLU A 92 11.82 -13.63 -18.10
CA GLU A 92 12.93 -14.41 -18.71
C GLU A 92 12.65 -15.92 -18.63
N ASP A 93 12.22 -16.42 -17.46
CA ASP A 93 11.89 -17.84 -17.28
C ASP A 93 10.66 -18.25 -18.11
N TYR A 94 9.65 -17.34 -18.19
CA TYR A 94 8.49 -17.58 -19.04
C TYR A 94 8.86 -17.68 -20.52
N ILE A 95 9.69 -16.77 -21.02
CA ILE A 95 10.19 -16.80 -22.40
C ILE A 95 11.01 -18.07 -22.62
N ALA A 96 11.94 -18.41 -21.72
CA ALA A 96 12.77 -19.60 -21.85
C ALA A 96 11.94 -20.90 -21.90
N ALA A 97 10.87 -20.99 -21.10
CA ALA A 97 9.99 -22.15 -21.05
C ALA A 97 9.07 -22.30 -22.29
N HIS A 98 8.83 -21.20 -23.02
CA HIS A 98 7.93 -21.18 -24.18
C HIS A 98 8.66 -20.94 -25.52
N MET A 99 9.99 -20.83 -25.51
CA MET A 99 10.78 -20.80 -26.74
C MET A 99 10.63 -22.16 -27.47
N PRO A 100 10.32 -22.14 -28.76
CA PRO A 100 10.30 -23.37 -29.55
C PRO A 100 11.72 -23.98 -29.59
N GLU A 101 11.81 -25.31 -29.45
CA GLU A 101 13.07 -26.02 -29.65
C GLU A 101 13.52 -25.78 -31.09
N THR A 102 14.58 -24.99 -31.27
CA THR A 102 15.23 -24.82 -32.57
C THR A 102 16.03 -26.06 -32.91
N SER A 103 15.58 -26.80 -33.92
CA SER A 103 16.41 -27.83 -34.52
C SER A 103 17.69 -27.20 -35.11
N GLU A 104 18.83 -27.80 -34.82
CA GLU A 104 20.15 -27.35 -35.29
C GLU A 104 20.15 -27.13 -36.83
N GLY A 105 20.24 -25.87 -37.26
CA GLY A 105 20.48 -25.51 -38.66
C GLY A 105 19.63 -24.44 -39.30
N GLU A 106 18.57 -23.94 -38.66
CA GLU A 106 17.74 -22.85 -39.22
C GLU A 106 17.99 -21.53 -38.50
N THR A 107 18.60 -20.57 -39.19
CA THR A 107 18.64 -19.13 -38.82
C THR A 107 17.33 -18.44 -39.19
N LEU A 108 16.23 -18.92 -38.64
CA LEU A 108 14.97 -18.15 -38.65
C LEU A 108 14.95 -17.28 -37.40
N GLU A 109 14.57 -16.00 -37.56
CA GLU A 109 14.26 -15.17 -36.40
C GLU A 109 13.28 -15.96 -35.51
N ALA A 110 13.69 -16.27 -34.28
CA ALA A 110 12.84 -17.00 -33.32
C ALA A 110 11.53 -16.23 -33.19
N PRO A 111 10.38 -16.92 -33.31
CA PRO A 111 9.10 -16.24 -33.14
C PRO A 111 9.08 -15.57 -31.78
N ALA A 112 8.71 -14.31 -31.71
CA ALA A 112 8.60 -13.57 -30.46
C ALA A 112 7.59 -14.29 -29.54
N VAL A 113 8.07 -14.78 -28.40
CA VAL A 113 7.19 -15.38 -27.38
C VAL A 113 6.34 -14.26 -26.80
N GLU A 114 5.02 -14.35 -26.95
CA GLU A 114 4.09 -13.39 -26.37
C GLU A 114 4.01 -13.63 -24.85
N VAL A 115 4.57 -12.70 -24.09
CA VAL A 115 4.56 -12.76 -22.62
C VAL A 115 3.20 -12.24 -22.12
N PRO A 116 2.47 -13.01 -21.30
CA PRO A 116 1.20 -12.55 -20.78
C PRO A 116 1.38 -11.37 -19.81
N ALA A 117 0.37 -10.51 -19.72
CA ALA A 117 0.34 -9.45 -18.73
C ALA A 117 0.38 -10.05 -17.31
N PRO A 118 1.07 -9.40 -16.34
CA PRO A 118 1.10 -9.87 -14.97
C PRO A 118 -0.29 -9.83 -14.34
N ALA A 119 -0.56 -10.79 -13.47
CA ALA A 119 -1.83 -10.95 -12.78
C ALA A 119 -1.66 -10.81 -11.26
N TYR A 120 -2.63 -10.20 -10.63
CA TYR A 120 -2.72 -10.14 -9.17
C TYR A 120 -3.10 -11.50 -8.57
N LEU A 121 -2.80 -11.65 -7.29
CA LEU A 121 -3.41 -12.69 -6.46
C LEU A 121 -4.94 -12.62 -6.54
N SER A 122 -5.61 -13.73 -6.23
CA SER A 122 -7.06 -13.75 -6.12
C SER A 122 -7.56 -12.74 -5.07
N ASN A 123 -8.77 -12.23 -5.25
CA ASN A 123 -9.37 -11.29 -4.29
C ASN A 123 -9.37 -11.83 -2.84
N ARG A 124 -9.59 -13.13 -2.65
CA ARG A 124 -9.54 -13.76 -1.32
C ARG A 124 -8.16 -13.67 -0.69
N GLN A 125 -7.09 -13.90 -1.46
CA GLN A 125 -5.71 -13.79 -0.97
C GLN A 125 -5.34 -12.34 -0.70
N LEU A 126 -5.76 -11.40 -1.55
CA LEU A 126 -5.55 -9.97 -1.31
C LEU A 126 -6.29 -9.47 -0.08
N GLN A 127 -7.51 -9.96 0.19
CA GLN A 127 -8.26 -9.62 1.40
C GLN A 127 -7.54 -10.08 2.68
N ALA A 128 -6.87 -11.23 2.64
CA ALA A 128 -6.08 -11.72 3.77
C ALA A 128 -4.81 -10.89 4.04
N ILE A 129 -4.34 -10.11 3.06
CA ILE A 129 -3.16 -9.25 3.20
C ILE A 129 -3.55 -7.83 3.61
N ARG A 130 -4.64 -7.31 3.02
CA ARG A 130 -5.15 -5.94 3.26
C ARG A 130 -5.66 -5.81 4.68
N GLY A 131 -5.22 -4.78 5.38
CA GLY A 131 -5.58 -4.48 6.76
C GLY A 131 -4.75 -5.24 7.79
N GLU A 132 -4.44 -6.51 7.55
CA GLU A 132 -3.61 -7.34 8.44
C GLU A 132 -2.10 -7.08 8.24
N LYS A 133 -1.60 -7.27 7.01
CA LYS A 133 -0.17 -7.15 6.70
C LYS A 133 0.19 -5.83 6.05
N ILE A 134 -0.68 -5.29 5.21
CA ILE A 134 -0.51 -4.01 4.53
C ILE A 134 -1.73 -3.15 4.82
N SER A 135 -1.53 -2.00 5.43
CA SER A 135 -2.56 -0.98 5.65
C SER A 135 -2.29 0.28 4.86
N MET A 136 -3.35 1.03 4.57
CA MET A 136 -3.25 2.29 3.84
C MET A 136 -4.09 3.39 4.50
N ILE A 137 -3.47 4.56 4.66
CA ILE A 137 -4.14 5.81 5.00
C ILE A 137 -4.32 6.58 3.69
N PHE A 138 -5.57 6.84 3.32
CA PHE A 138 -5.92 7.58 2.10
C PHE A 138 -5.85 9.09 2.34
N GLN A 139 -5.74 9.84 1.25
CA GLN A 139 -5.51 11.29 1.24
C GLN A 139 -6.54 12.12 2.03
N ASP A 140 -7.79 11.68 2.14
CA ASP A 140 -8.84 12.42 2.84
C ASP A 140 -9.38 11.66 4.06
N PRO A 141 -8.95 12.04 5.28
CA PRO A 141 -9.44 11.41 6.50
C PRO A 141 -10.92 11.70 6.79
N MET A 142 -11.48 12.76 6.19
CA MET A 142 -12.88 13.15 6.42
C MET A 142 -13.85 12.18 5.75
N THR A 143 -13.46 11.60 4.63
CA THR A 143 -14.24 10.60 3.89
C THR A 143 -13.99 9.18 4.37
N ALA A 144 -12.89 8.95 5.10
CA ALA A 144 -12.51 7.63 5.61
C ALA A 144 -13.38 7.14 6.78
N LEU A 145 -13.96 8.07 7.58
CA LEU A 145 -14.77 7.73 8.74
C LEU A 145 -16.26 7.73 8.43
N ASN A 146 -16.95 6.66 8.77
CA ASN A 146 -18.40 6.57 8.69
C ASN A 146 -19.05 7.43 9.80
N PRO A 147 -19.82 8.49 9.47
CA PRO A 147 -20.35 9.41 10.47
C PRO A 147 -21.44 8.83 11.39
N VAL A 148 -22.03 7.69 11.02
CA VAL A 148 -23.13 7.05 11.78
C VAL A 148 -22.67 5.90 12.69
N LEU A 149 -21.37 5.57 12.67
CA LEU A 149 -20.74 4.59 13.56
C LEU A 149 -19.83 5.28 14.57
N THR A 150 -19.70 4.71 15.77
CA THR A 150 -18.72 5.20 16.73
C THR A 150 -17.30 4.91 16.26
N VAL A 151 -16.32 5.67 16.75
CA VAL A 151 -14.92 5.42 16.35
C VAL A 151 -14.43 4.06 16.84
N GLY A 152 -14.89 3.61 18.00
CA GLY A 152 -14.58 2.30 18.52
C GLY A 152 -15.14 1.16 17.66
N ASP A 153 -16.40 1.30 17.18
CA ASP A 153 -17.00 0.28 16.31
C ASP A 153 -16.24 0.15 14.98
N GLN A 154 -15.78 1.27 14.41
CA GLN A 154 -15.02 1.24 13.16
C GLN A 154 -13.64 0.61 13.31
N ILE A 155 -12.93 0.84 14.42
CA ILE A 155 -11.67 0.16 14.72
C ILE A 155 -11.94 -1.33 14.98
N LEU A 156 -12.99 -1.65 15.71
CA LEU A 156 -13.38 -3.03 16.02
C LEU A 156 -13.75 -3.82 14.75
N GLU A 157 -14.41 -3.18 13.79
CA GLU A 157 -14.75 -3.79 12.50
C GLU A 157 -13.49 -4.25 11.75
N ALA A 158 -12.46 -3.39 11.69
CA ALA A 158 -11.19 -3.75 11.08
C ALA A 158 -10.53 -4.95 11.77
N LEU A 159 -10.55 -5.00 13.10
CA LEU A 159 -10.04 -6.13 13.88
C LEU A 159 -10.85 -7.41 13.68
N LEU A 160 -12.18 -7.32 13.59
CA LEU A 160 -13.06 -8.47 13.38
C LEU A 160 -12.87 -9.14 12.02
N MET A 161 -12.49 -8.37 10.99
CA MET A 161 -12.21 -8.92 9.66
C MET A 161 -10.97 -9.84 9.64
N HIS A 162 -10.05 -9.66 10.59
CA HIS A 162 -8.78 -10.39 10.71
C HIS A 162 -8.68 -11.13 12.05
N ASN A 163 -9.83 -11.58 12.56
CA ASN A 163 -9.91 -12.26 13.87
C ASN A 163 -9.41 -13.71 13.77
N GLU A 164 -8.15 -13.93 14.06
CA GLU A 164 -7.53 -15.26 14.17
C GLU A 164 -7.67 -15.83 15.59
N GLY A 165 -8.90 -16.09 16.02
CA GLY A 165 -9.17 -16.78 17.30
C GLY A 165 -9.21 -15.92 18.55
N HIS A 166 -9.16 -14.59 18.42
CA HIS A 166 -9.33 -13.66 19.55
C HIS A 166 -10.79 -13.55 19.99
N THR A 167 -10.99 -13.46 21.28
CA THR A 167 -12.33 -13.20 21.85
C THR A 167 -12.73 -11.73 21.61
N ARG A 168 -14.02 -11.46 21.59
CA ARG A 168 -14.53 -10.09 21.46
C ARG A 168 -13.97 -9.15 22.54
N ALA A 169 -13.79 -9.64 23.76
CA ALA A 169 -13.24 -8.83 24.85
C ALA A 169 -11.78 -8.42 24.60
N GLU A 170 -10.97 -9.31 24.02
CA GLU A 170 -9.59 -8.98 23.63
C GLU A 170 -9.55 -7.96 22.50
N LEU A 171 -10.44 -8.08 21.50
CA LEU A 171 -10.53 -7.09 20.43
C LEU A 171 -11.00 -5.72 20.94
N GLU A 172 -11.96 -5.68 21.88
CA GLU A 172 -12.39 -4.42 22.51
C GLU A 172 -11.27 -3.80 23.36
N ALA A 173 -10.46 -4.59 24.05
CA ALA A 173 -9.26 -4.12 24.74
C ALA A 173 -8.22 -3.55 23.76
N ARG A 174 -8.05 -4.20 22.60
CA ARG A 174 -7.17 -3.70 21.54
C ARG A 174 -7.66 -2.37 20.97
N VAL A 175 -8.98 -2.17 20.81
CA VAL A 175 -9.56 -0.87 20.41
C VAL A 175 -9.15 0.23 21.38
N GLU A 176 -9.24 -0.04 22.70
CA GLU A 176 -8.82 0.92 23.73
C GLU A 176 -7.33 1.23 23.64
N GLU A 177 -6.50 0.21 23.50
CA GLU A 177 -5.04 0.35 23.37
C GLU A 177 -4.65 1.21 22.17
N VAL A 178 -5.19 0.93 20.97
CA VAL A 178 -4.81 1.71 19.77
C VAL A 178 -5.31 3.14 19.81
N LEU A 179 -6.44 3.42 20.46
CA LEU A 179 -6.89 4.80 20.71
C LEU A 179 -5.90 5.53 21.62
N GLU A 180 -5.46 4.91 22.71
CA GLU A 180 -4.48 5.50 23.61
C GLU A 180 -3.11 5.70 22.93
N MET A 181 -2.70 4.76 22.08
CA MET A 181 -1.47 4.87 21.29
C MET A 181 -1.44 6.15 20.40
N VAL A 182 -2.59 6.56 19.86
CA VAL A 182 -2.72 7.80 19.07
C VAL A 182 -3.07 9.03 19.93
N GLY A 183 -3.05 8.90 21.26
CA GLY A 183 -3.32 9.99 22.20
C GLY A 183 -4.80 10.35 22.33
N ILE A 184 -5.70 9.41 22.10
CA ILE A 184 -7.14 9.53 22.32
C ILE A 184 -7.53 8.67 23.54
N MET A 185 -8.20 9.26 24.53
CA MET A 185 -8.64 8.52 25.72
C MET A 185 -9.56 7.36 25.31
N ALA A 186 -9.32 6.16 25.86
CA ALA A 186 -10.11 4.95 25.59
C ALA A 186 -11.62 5.15 25.84
N SER A 187 -12.01 5.99 26.81
CA SER A 187 -13.42 6.32 27.07
C SER A 187 -14.16 6.93 25.89
N ARG A 188 -13.41 7.54 24.96
CA ARG A 188 -13.97 8.18 23.75
C ARG A 188 -14.27 7.20 22.62
N LYS A 189 -14.04 5.90 22.79
CA LYS A 189 -14.40 4.87 21.80
C LYS A 189 -15.89 4.89 21.40
N LYS A 190 -16.76 5.41 22.29
CA LYS A 190 -18.20 5.54 22.07
C LYS A 190 -18.62 6.84 21.36
N ASP A 191 -17.68 7.74 21.12
CA ASP A 191 -17.94 9.00 20.43
C ASP A 191 -18.04 8.79 18.91
N TYR A 192 -18.81 9.68 18.27
CA TYR A 192 -18.96 9.69 16.81
C TYR A 192 -17.94 10.62 16.16
N PRO A 193 -17.60 10.42 14.87
CA PRO A 193 -16.63 11.25 14.16
C PRO A 193 -16.89 12.76 14.22
N HIS A 194 -18.14 13.20 14.24
CA HIS A 194 -18.50 14.62 14.33
C HIS A 194 -18.11 15.29 15.67
N GLN A 195 -17.83 14.50 16.71
CA GLN A 195 -17.39 14.98 18.02
C GLN A 195 -15.87 15.19 18.11
N PHE A 196 -15.13 14.89 17.03
CA PHE A 196 -13.68 15.00 16.95
C PHE A 196 -13.26 16.17 16.06
N SER A 197 -12.16 16.85 16.42
CA SER A 197 -11.51 17.83 15.54
C SER A 197 -10.85 17.13 14.34
N GLY A 198 -10.45 17.87 13.31
CA GLY A 198 -9.77 17.31 12.14
C GLY A 198 -8.54 16.49 12.49
N GLY A 199 -7.65 17.01 13.32
CA GLY A 199 -6.46 16.27 13.78
C GLY A 199 -6.80 15.03 14.63
N MET A 200 -7.89 15.04 15.39
CA MET A 200 -8.35 13.87 16.14
C MET A 200 -8.94 12.82 15.20
N LYS A 201 -9.69 13.21 14.17
CA LYS A 201 -10.19 12.28 13.14
C LYS A 201 -9.02 11.60 12.42
N GLN A 202 -7.98 12.37 12.07
CA GLN A 202 -6.78 11.82 11.48
C GLN A 202 -6.12 10.77 12.39
N ARG A 203 -6.02 11.05 13.70
CA ARG A 203 -5.50 10.10 14.68
C ARG A 203 -6.35 8.82 14.75
N VAL A 204 -7.68 8.92 14.64
CA VAL A 204 -8.59 7.75 14.57
C VAL A 204 -8.31 6.93 13.31
N VAL A 205 -8.15 7.55 12.14
CA VAL A 205 -7.82 6.86 10.88
C VAL A 205 -6.46 6.15 10.99
N ILE A 206 -5.47 6.78 11.62
CA ILE A 206 -4.18 6.15 11.90
C ILE A 206 -4.34 4.96 12.87
N ALA A 207 -5.16 5.10 13.92
CA ALA A 207 -5.48 3.99 14.83
C ALA A 207 -6.11 2.80 14.10
N MET A 208 -7.07 3.06 13.19
CA MET A 208 -7.68 2.01 12.36
C MET A 208 -6.64 1.32 11.48
N ALA A 209 -5.76 2.09 10.84
CA ALA A 209 -4.72 1.55 9.97
C ALA A 209 -3.67 0.71 10.73
N LEU A 210 -3.42 1.01 11.99
CA LEU A 210 -2.45 0.30 12.83
C LEU A 210 -3.08 -0.77 13.74
N ALA A 211 -4.39 -0.94 13.72
CA ALA A 211 -5.11 -1.82 14.65
C ALA A 211 -4.63 -3.28 14.61
N CYS A 212 -4.28 -3.78 13.43
CA CYS A 212 -3.81 -5.15 13.21
C CYS A 212 -2.28 -5.28 13.19
N ASP A 213 -1.50 -4.29 13.66
CA ASP A 213 -0.03 -4.28 13.65
C ASP A 213 0.58 -4.60 12.27
N PRO A 214 0.25 -3.84 11.21
CA PRO A 214 0.67 -4.17 9.86
C PRO A 214 2.19 -4.11 9.69
N MET A 215 2.73 -4.97 8.83
CA MET A 215 4.15 -4.96 8.46
C MET A 215 4.51 -3.74 7.59
N LEU A 216 3.55 -3.26 6.77
CA LEU A 216 3.69 -2.11 5.89
C LEU A 216 2.50 -1.16 6.05
N LEU A 217 2.80 0.12 6.32
CA LEU A 217 1.84 1.21 6.29
C LEU A 217 2.11 2.11 5.07
N ILE A 218 1.12 2.27 4.21
CA ILE A 218 1.16 3.23 3.11
C ILE A 218 0.37 4.46 3.55
N ALA A 219 1.02 5.61 3.63
CA ALA A 219 0.40 6.87 4.03
C ALA A 219 0.39 7.84 2.84
N ASP A 220 -0.77 7.98 2.20
CA ASP A 220 -0.96 8.85 1.04
C ASP A 220 -1.43 10.24 1.51
N GLU A 221 -0.50 11.18 1.53
CA GLU A 221 -0.70 12.56 2.01
C GLU A 221 -1.42 12.66 3.37
N PRO A 222 -0.93 11.98 4.41
CA PRO A 222 -1.70 11.74 5.64
C PRO A 222 -1.99 13.00 6.45
N THR A 223 -1.47 14.15 6.07
CA THR A 223 -1.60 15.40 6.86
C THR A 223 -2.01 16.62 6.04
N THR A 224 -2.35 16.46 4.77
CA THR A 224 -2.62 17.56 3.82
C THR A 224 -3.79 18.47 4.28
N ALA A 225 -4.76 17.95 5.00
CA ALA A 225 -5.92 18.72 5.48
C ALA A 225 -5.74 19.32 6.89
N LEU A 226 -4.52 19.30 7.45
CA LEU A 226 -4.24 19.77 8.81
C LEU A 226 -3.42 21.06 8.81
N ASP A 227 -3.59 21.88 9.84
CA ASP A 227 -2.69 23.00 10.08
C ASP A 227 -1.28 22.53 10.45
N VAL A 228 -0.27 23.38 10.21
CA VAL A 228 1.15 23.03 10.34
C VAL A 228 1.52 22.48 11.72
N THR A 229 0.91 23.01 12.79
CA THR A 229 1.21 22.58 14.16
C THR A 229 0.68 21.17 14.42
N ILE A 230 -0.57 20.91 14.02
CA ILE A 230 -1.21 19.60 14.17
C ILE A 230 -0.53 18.57 13.24
N GLN A 231 -0.17 18.97 12.02
CA GLN A 231 0.58 18.14 11.08
C GLN A 231 1.88 17.63 11.72
N ALA A 232 2.70 18.51 12.30
CA ALA A 232 3.93 18.12 12.97
C ALA A 232 3.71 17.13 14.13
N GLN A 233 2.66 17.34 14.93
CA GLN A 233 2.30 16.43 16.03
C GLN A 233 1.85 15.04 15.52
N VAL A 234 1.04 14.99 14.45
CA VAL A 234 0.57 13.73 13.86
C VAL A 234 1.74 12.97 13.24
N LEU A 235 2.63 13.64 12.52
CA LEU A 235 3.81 13.00 11.94
C LEU A 235 4.75 12.45 13.00
N ALA A 236 5.06 13.23 14.06
CA ALA A 236 5.88 12.78 15.17
C ALA A 236 5.30 11.52 15.82
N MET A 237 3.98 11.51 16.08
CA MET A 237 3.26 10.35 16.61
C MET A 237 3.36 9.14 15.66
N MET A 238 3.14 9.32 14.35
CA MET A 238 3.25 8.23 13.37
C MET A 238 4.66 7.61 13.37
N MET A 239 5.71 8.44 13.44
CA MET A 239 7.09 7.96 13.48
C MET A 239 7.41 7.19 14.76
N GLU A 240 6.88 7.62 15.91
CA GLU A 240 7.00 6.91 17.18
C GLU A 240 6.30 5.55 17.13
N LEU A 241 5.05 5.51 16.63
CA LEU A 241 4.27 4.28 16.50
C LEU A 241 4.91 3.30 15.50
N LYS A 242 5.34 3.79 14.34
CA LYS A 242 6.10 3.00 13.35
C LYS A 242 7.30 2.31 13.99
N LYS A 243 8.08 3.05 14.78
CA LYS A 243 9.26 2.52 15.47
C LYS A 243 8.87 1.50 16.55
N LYS A 244 7.82 1.78 17.34
CA LYS A 244 7.33 0.87 18.40
C LYS A 244 6.83 -0.45 17.84
N LEU A 245 6.12 -0.41 16.71
CA LEU A 245 5.52 -1.59 16.05
C LEU A 245 6.46 -2.25 15.04
N ASN A 246 7.64 -1.67 14.80
CA ASN A 246 8.58 -2.12 13.76
C ASN A 246 7.94 -2.22 12.35
N THR A 247 7.00 -1.33 12.06
CA THR A 247 6.28 -1.25 10.78
C THR A 247 7.16 -0.53 9.73
N ALA A 248 7.26 -1.05 8.52
CA ALA A 248 7.82 -0.29 7.39
C ALA A 248 6.78 0.71 6.87
N MET A 249 7.23 1.82 6.26
CA MET A 249 6.30 2.84 5.81
C MET A 249 6.64 3.37 4.42
N ILE A 250 5.62 3.57 3.58
CA ILE A 250 5.70 4.39 2.37
C ILE A 250 4.94 5.68 2.67
N MET A 251 5.68 6.80 2.70
CA MET A 251 5.12 8.13 2.90
C MET A 251 5.00 8.84 1.54
N ILE A 252 3.80 9.02 1.06
CA ILE A 252 3.54 9.80 -0.16
C ILE A 252 3.26 11.24 0.26
N THR A 253 4.03 12.17 -0.26
CA THR A 253 3.86 13.60 -0.01
C THR A 253 4.52 14.42 -1.10
N HIS A 254 4.10 15.67 -1.24
CA HIS A 254 4.77 16.68 -2.06
C HIS A 254 5.66 17.62 -1.22
N ASP A 255 5.70 17.45 0.11
CA ASP A 255 6.49 18.26 1.03
C ASP A 255 7.84 17.60 1.32
N LEU A 256 8.91 18.15 0.72
CA LEU A 256 10.27 17.68 0.92
C LEU A 256 10.78 17.90 2.36
N GLY A 257 10.22 18.87 3.10
CA GLY A 257 10.56 19.11 4.49
C GLY A 257 10.12 17.94 5.40
N ILE A 258 8.94 17.38 5.12
CA ILE A 258 8.44 16.17 5.80
C ILE A 258 9.35 14.98 5.49
N VAL A 259 9.67 14.78 4.21
CA VAL A 259 10.49 13.66 3.77
C VAL A 259 11.88 13.69 4.41
N ALA A 260 12.52 14.86 4.44
CA ALA A 260 13.84 15.02 5.04
C ALA A 260 13.88 14.71 6.55
N GLN A 261 12.74 14.85 7.25
CA GLN A 261 12.63 14.59 8.69
C GLN A 261 12.19 13.17 9.02
N THR A 262 11.46 12.49 8.12
CA THR A 262 10.75 11.26 8.44
C THR A 262 11.20 10.04 7.64
N CYS A 263 11.86 10.23 6.49
CA CYS A 263 12.17 9.13 5.57
C CYS A 263 13.64 8.73 5.62
N ASP A 264 13.89 7.42 5.57
CA ASP A 264 15.22 6.82 5.47
C ASP A 264 15.71 6.85 4.01
N LEU A 265 14.78 6.66 3.07
CA LEU A 265 15.01 6.65 1.63
C LEU A 265 14.01 7.57 0.93
N VAL A 266 14.38 8.07 -0.24
CA VAL A 266 13.53 8.92 -1.07
C VAL A 266 13.53 8.41 -2.50
N ALA A 267 12.33 8.21 -3.05
CA ALA A 267 12.11 8.00 -4.47
C ALA A 267 11.35 9.20 -5.03
N VAL A 268 11.88 9.79 -6.09
CA VAL A 268 11.24 10.91 -6.79
C VAL A 268 10.57 10.38 -8.03
N MET A 269 9.27 10.60 -8.16
CA MET A 269 8.50 10.23 -9.35
C MET A 269 8.21 11.46 -10.19
N TYR A 270 8.44 11.33 -11.48
CA TYR A 270 8.11 12.34 -12.48
C TYR A 270 7.54 11.66 -13.73
N ALA A 271 6.35 12.11 -14.20
CA ALA A 271 5.68 11.57 -15.39
C ALA A 271 5.56 10.03 -15.44
N GLY A 272 5.39 9.40 -14.26
CA GLY A 272 5.23 7.95 -14.15
C GLY A 272 6.54 7.16 -13.98
N GLU A 273 7.69 7.83 -13.97
CA GLU A 273 9.01 7.22 -13.80
C GLU A 273 9.64 7.54 -12.44
#